data_625177e51a0bd410a192b89991721838
#
_entry.id   625177e51a0bd410a192b89991721838
#
_cell.length_a   1.000
_cell.length_b   1.000
_cell.length_c   1.000
_cell.angle_alpha   90.00
_cell.angle_beta   90.00
_cell.angle_gamma   90.00
#
_symmetry.space_group_name_H-M   'P 1'
#
loop_
_entity.id
_entity.type
_entity.pdbx_description
1 polymer ?
#
loop_
_entity_poly.entity_id
_entity_poly.type
_entity_poly.pdbx_seq_one_letter_code
_entity_poly.pdbx_strand_id
1 'polypeptide(L)'
;MPFTEPVEEDLFRYRINWQKAIFLFDELERRNIEYDQIALVDSSFMIRHDAPNFFDMTDRQFVAWRDMDNMRWIYESIQGYKDIFADHLVELNYATGRSFDMSKYVNSGFMVFNEEHKELFTSFKEFYINNIDEFIKLQDKTVRKGTEQTPMNYWLQINQVDVNTELPLPFKLTHLQRKELFNHNWQLNEDKTPFFIKYGYNYSFNGLPKDNRTNIMKQTWDLIKENYNHDEIKYDKILDTMPHKDTAKYTTSRNFKKDIMKTFSGDKFKDLTMMEIGSCQGNSTAVYGNIFKKVYGVEKDEWNIEQAEIKCSNMNNVEFINMDVYSEEWMSVNLPQVDVVMIDAGHTYEHVKHDIEKVVNYFDNPIIIMDDYGNPNVEIKKAIDEAINSGLVTKGPHIGEVSGFKTAAGWVMNDREGIILNYE
;
A
#
# COMPACT_ATOMS: atom_id res chain seq x y z
N MET A 1 -9.62 7.17 -11.86
CA MET A 1 -9.46 8.16 -12.95
C MET A 1 -9.94 9.50 -12.44
N PRO A 2 -9.17 10.58 -12.48
CA PRO A 2 -9.66 11.90 -12.09
C PRO A 2 -10.54 12.52 -13.19
N PHE A 3 -11.66 13.10 -12.79
CA PHE A 3 -12.39 14.05 -13.60
C PHE A 3 -11.76 15.42 -13.33
N THR A 4 -10.91 15.88 -14.24
CA THR A 4 -10.16 17.13 -14.09
C THR A 4 -10.89 18.33 -14.67
N GLU A 5 -11.90 18.08 -15.48
CA GLU A 5 -12.72 19.11 -16.15
C GLU A 5 -14.20 18.83 -15.89
N PRO A 6 -15.04 19.87 -15.86
CA PRO A 6 -16.48 19.69 -15.76
C PRO A 6 -17.01 18.95 -16.99
N VAL A 7 -18.00 18.08 -16.76
CA VAL A 7 -18.73 17.39 -17.85
C VAL A 7 -19.67 18.36 -18.56
N GLU A 8 -20.31 19.23 -17.78
CA GLU A 8 -21.19 20.30 -18.24
C GLU A 8 -20.63 21.67 -17.88
N GLU A 9 -20.59 22.57 -18.85
CA GLU A 9 -20.05 23.93 -18.69
C GLU A 9 -20.99 24.87 -17.96
N ASP A 10 -22.30 24.62 -17.97
CA ASP A 10 -23.27 25.40 -17.19
C ASP A 10 -23.16 25.09 -15.68
N LEU A 11 -22.12 25.66 -15.07
CA LEU A 11 -21.82 25.46 -13.64
C LEU A 11 -22.85 26.13 -12.71
N PHE A 12 -23.77 26.92 -13.23
CA PHE A 12 -24.88 27.44 -12.45
C PHE A 12 -25.95 26.37 -12.22
N ARG A 13 -26.32 25.65 -13.27
CA ARG A 13 -27.26 24.53 -13.24
C ARG A 13 -26.63 23.25 -12.73
N TYR A 14 -25.38 22.98 -13.15
CA TYR A 14 -24.66 21.74 -12.88
C TYR A 14 -23.36 22.02 -12.13
N ARG A 15 -23.45 22.34 -10.85
CA ARG A 15 -22.26 22.56 -10.01
C ARG A 15 -21.38 21.32 -9.98
N ILE A 16 -20.07 21.50 -9.92
CA ILE A 16 -19.07 20.41 -10.02
C ILE A 16 -19.35 19.27 -9.04
N ASN A 17 -19.74 19.58 -7.82
CA ASN A 17 -20.07 18.56 -6.82
C ASN A 17 -21.32 17.74 -7.17
N TRP A 18 -22.25 18.27 -7.96
CA TRP A 18 -23.39 17.51 -8.47
C TRP A 18 -23.03 16.67 -9.67
N GLN A 19 -22.15 17.16 -10.57
CA GLN A 19 -21.79 16.45 -11.79
C GLN A 19 -21.19 15.07 -11.53
N LYS A 20 -20.43 14.92 -10.45
CA LYS A 20 -19.87 13.62 -10.04
C LYS A 20 -20.94 12.56 -9.74
N ALA A 21 -22.13 12.97 -9.30
CA ALA A 21 -23.22 12.03 -8.99
C ALA A 21 -24.17 11.83 -10.19
N ILE A 22 -24.47 12.92 -10.93
CA ILE A 22 -25.50 12.85 -11.98
C ILE A 22 -24.95 12.44 -13.36
N PHE A 23 -23.66 12.66 -13.65
CA PHE A 23 -23.05 12.32 -14.95
C PHE A 23 -22.00 11.20 -14.87
N LEU A 24 -21.84 10.53 -13.73
CA LEU A 24 -20.82 9.53 -13.56
C LEU A 24 -20.91 8.41 -14.60
N PHE A 25 -22.07 7.79 -14.70
CA PHE A 25 -22.26 6.65 -15.59
C PHE A 25 -22.23 7.06 -17.06
N ASP A 26 -22.77 8.24 -17.43
CA ASP A 26 -22.65 8.78 -18.78
C ASP A 26 -21.18 8.97 -19.19
N GLU A 27 -20.34 9.43 -18.26
CA GLU A 27 -18.91 9.62 -18.52
C GLU A 27 -18.15 8.31 -18.62
N LEU A 28 -18.50 7.31 -17.83
CA LEU A 28 -17.90 5.98 -17.93
C LEU A 28 -18.22 5.35 -19.30
N GLU A 29 -19.47 5.44 -19.73
CA GLU A 29 -19.91 4.96 -21.05
C GLU A 29 -19.24 5.74 -22.19
N ARG A 30 -19.26 7.07 -22.14
CA ARG A 30 -18.63 7.92 -23.14
C ARG A 30 -17.14 7.64 -23.33
N ARG A 31 -16.45 7.26 -22.24
CA ARG A 31 -15.02 6.94 -22.25
C ARG A 31 -14.74 5.46 -22.42
N ASN A 32 -15.78 4.64 -22.60
CA ASN A 32 -15.69 3.19 -22.74
C ASN A 32 -14.85 2.54 -21.63
N ILE A 33 -15.13 2.93 -20.36
CA ILE A 33 -14.45 2.42 -19.18
C ILE A 33 -15.22 1.23 -18.64
N GLU A 34 -14.60 0.06 -18.68
CA GLU A 34 -15.08 -1.13 -18.00
C GLU A 34 -14.73 -1.08 -16.50
N TYR A 35 -15.64 -1.52 -15.66
CA TYR A 35 -15.44 -1.54 -14.21
C TYR A 35 -16.21 -2.71 -13.58
N ASP A 36 -15.70 -3.20 -12.48
CA ASP A 36 -16.39 -4.15 -11.59
C ASP A 36 -17.03 -3.43 -10.39
N GLN A 37 -16.27 -2.51 -9.80
CA GLN A 37 -16.72 -1.61 -8.74
C GLN A 37 -16.18 -0.19 -8.99
N ILE A 38 -16.89 0.80 -8.47
CA ILE A 38 -16.55 2.21 -8.58
C ILE A 38 -16.37 2.79 -7.19
N ALA A 39 -15.26 3.49 -6.96
CA ALA A 39 -15.10 4.37 -5.81
C ALA A 39 -15.22 5.82 -6.26
N LEU A 40 -16.27 6.48 -5.81
CA LEU A 40 -16.46 7.92 -5.99
C LEU A 40 -15.82 8.65 -4.82
N VAL A 41 -14.78 9.43 -5.08
CA VAL A 41 -13.97 10.09 -4.05
C VAL A 41 -13.84 11.57 -4.36
N ASP A 42 -14.18 12.42 -3.40
CA ASP A 42 -14.02 13.87 -3.51
C ASP A 42 -12.54 14.27 -3.59
N SER A 43 -12.26 15.34 -4.31
CA SER A 43 -10.90 15.93 -4.39
C SER A 43 -10.35 16.46 -3.07
N SER A 44 -11.18 16.48 -2.03
CA SER A 44 -10.79 16.84 -0.65
C SER A 44 -10.38 15.63 0.20
N PHE A 45 -10.23 14.47 -0.41
CA PHE A 45 -9.76 13.25 0.25
C PHE A 45 -8.32 12.94 -0.14
N MET A 46 -7.61 12.31 0.77
CA MET A 46 -6.31 11.69 0.52
C MET A 46 -6.39 10.22 0.91
N ILE A 47 -6.08 9.35 -0.04
CA ILE A 47 -5.96 7.90 0.19
C ILE A 47 -4.47 7.57 0.18
N ARG A 48 -4.01 6.85 1.20
CA ARG A 48 -2.63 6.39 1.26
C ARG A 48 -2.38 5.35 0.17
N HIS A 49 -1.20 5.40 -0.43
CA HIS A 49 -0.79 4.47 -1.48
C HIS A 49 -0.71 3.00 -1.01
N ASP A 50 -0.48 2.79 0.29
CA ASP A 50 -0.39 1.48 0.95
C ASP A 50 -1.72 1.07 1.61
N ALA A 51 -2.82 1.79 1.33
CA ALA A 51 -4.12 1.40 1.82
C ALA A 51 -4.48 -0.01 1.30
N PRO A 52 -5.01 -0.89 2.16
CA PRO A 52 -5.57 -2.15 1.70
C PRO A 52 -6.61 -1.94 0.61
N ASN A 53 -6.78 -2.92 -0.26
CA ASN A 53 -7.81 -2.87 -1.28
C ASN A 53 -9.20 -2.86 -0.63
N PHE A 54 -9.78 -1.69 -0.46
CA PHE A 54 -11.09 -1.55 0.18
C PHE A 54 -12.24 -2.12 -0.67
N PHE A 55 -12.05 -2.35 -1.96
CA PHE A 55 -13.05 -3.03 -2.79
C PHE A 55 -13.30 -4.47 -2.33
N ASP A 56 -12.28 -5.13 -1.77
CA ASP A 56 -12.41 -6.49 -1.24
C ASP A 56 -13.20 -6.53 0.09
N MET A 57 -13.48 -5.37 0.70
CA MET A 57 -14.19 -5.22 1.97
C MET A 57 -15.66 -4.81 1.79
N THR A 58 -16.14 -4.69 0.56
CA THR A 58 -17.46 -4.13 0.26
C THR A 58 -18.55 -5.18 0.07
N ASP A 59 -18.18 -6.44 -0.14
CA ASP A 59 -19.10 -7.52 -0.55
C ASP A 59 -20.01 -7.12 -1.74
N ARG A 60 -19.50 -6.24 -2.62
CA ARG A 60 -20.22 -5.62 -3.75
C ARG A 60 -21.46 -4.80 -3.35
N GLN A 61 -21.62 -4.47 -2.08
CA GLN A 61 -22.69 -3.62 -1.58
C GLN A 61 -22.44 -2.14 -1.89
N PHE A 62 -23.46 -1.32 -1.74
CA PHE A 62 -23.27 0.13 -1.67
C PHE A 62 -22.65 0.47 -0.33
N VAL A 63 -21.44 1.05 -0.35
CA VAL A 63 -20.68 1.40 0.85
C VAL A 63 -20.47 2.90 0.95
N ALA A 64 -20.72 3.46 2.11
CA ALA A 64 -20.43 4.86 2.41
C ALA A 64 -20.18 5.05 3.91
N TRP A 65 -19.69 6.22 4.32
CA TRP A 65 -19.53 6.53 5.75
C TRP A 65 -20.77 7.13 6.35
N ARG A 66 -21.07 6.81 7.58
CA ARG A 66 -22.02 7.62 8.36
C ARG A 66 -21.42 9.01 8.58
N ASP A 67 -22.14 10.04 8.20
CA ASP A 67 -21.76 11.42 8.46
C ASP A 67 -22.40 11.89 9.76
N MET A 68 -21.57 12.06 10.79
CA MET A 68 -21.98 12.54 12.09
C MET A 68 -21.17 13.77 12.54
N ASP A 69 -20.38 14.33 11.64
CA ASP A 69 -19.39 15.36 11.99
C ASP A 69 -20.02 16.70 12.38
N ASN A 70 -21.14 17.06 11.74
CA ASN A 70 -21.84 18.31 12.01
C ASN A 70 -23.36 18.10 11.99
N MET A 71 -23.88 17.53 13.07
CA MET A 71 -25.29 17.18 13.20
C MET A 71 -26.24 18.38 12.99
N ARG A 72 -25.83 19.56 13.41
CA ARG A 72 -26.65 20.78 13.19
C ARG A 72 -26.78 21.10 11.71
N TRP A 73 -25.69 21.08 10.98
CA TRP A 73 -25.68 21.30 9.53
C TRP A 73 -26.49 20.22 8.80
N ILE A 74 -26.28 18.94 9.18
CA ILE A 74 -27.04 17.81 8.62
C ILE A 74 -28.54 18.03 8.80
N TYR A 75 -28.99 18.33 10.02
CA TYR A 75 -30.41 18.59 10.34
C TYR A 75 -30.95 19.75 9.52
N GLU A 76 -30.26 20.88 9.50
CA GLU A 76 -30.69 22.08 8.75
C GLU A 76 -30.75 21.78 7.24
N SER A 77 -29.84 21.00 6.72
CA SER A 77 -29.78 20.58 5.32
C SER A 77 -30.97 19.65 4.98
N ILE A 78 -31.24 18.65 5.82
CA ILE A 78 -32.39 17.76 5.66
C ILE A 78 -33.72 18.61 5.64
N GLN A 79 -33.90 19.50 6.59
CA GLN A 79 -35.09 20.34 6.60
C GLN A 79 -35.21 21.23 5.35
N GLY A 80 -34.08 21.68 4.81
CA GLY A 80 -34.07 22.55 3.63
C GLY A 80 -34.45 21.86 2.33
N TYR A 81 -34.18 20.57 2.19
CA TYR A 81 -34.53 19.80 0.98
C TYR A 81 -35.85 19.04 1.10
N LYS A 82 -36.47 19.01 2.28
CA LYS A 82 -37.65 18.18 2.57
C LYS A 82 -38.79 18.36 1.57
N ASP A 83 -39.06 19.59 1.17
CA ASP A 83 -40.21 19.90 0.31
C ASP A 83 -40.03 19.35 -1.12
N ILE A 84 -38.80 19.31 -1.62
CA ILE A 84 -38.51 18.73 -2.95
C ILE A 84 -38.81 17.23 -2.98
N PHE A 85 -38.62 16.52 -1.87
CA PHE A 85 -38.81 15.07 -1.76
C PHE A 85 -40.14 14.69 -1.11
N ALA A 86 -41.05 15.67 -0.86
CA ALA A 86 -42.25 15.42 -0.06
C ALA A 86 -43.11 14.28 -0.57
N ASP A 87 -43.41 14.24 -1.88
CA ASP A 87 -44.28 13.24 -2.48
C ASP A 87 -43.65 11.83 -2.36
N HIS A 88 -42.38 11.69 -2.66
CA HIS A 88 -41.67 10.42 -2.54
C HIS A 88 -41.54 9.94 -1.09
N LEU A 89 -41.46 10.87 -0.12
CA LEU A 89 -41.46 10.52 1.31
C LEU A 89 -42.83 10.03 1.77
N VAL A 90 -43.90 10.60 1.22
CA VAL A 90 -45.27 10.12 1.47
C VAL A 90 -45.45 8.73 0.91
N GLU A 91 -45.03 8.49 -0.33
CA GLU A 91 -45.08 7.19 -0.97
C GLU A 91 -44.26 6.13 -0.19
N LEU A 92 -43.04 6.46 0.22
CA LEU A 92 -42.21 5.61 1.07
C LEU A 92 -42.89 5.25 2.39
N ASN A 93 -43.52 6.24 3.03
CA ASN A 93 -44.21 6.02 4.29
C ASN A 93 -45.43 5.10 4.13
N TYR A 94 -46.24 5.31 3.07
CA TYR A 94 -47.36 4.43 2.75
C TYR A 94 -46.90 3.01 2.46
N ALA A 95 -45.81 2.85 1.71
CA ALA A 95 -45.33 1.54 1.29
C ALA A 95 -44.65 0.75 2.42
N THR A 96 -43.95 1.42 3.32
CA THR A 96 -43.05 0.77 4.29
C THR A 96 -43.30 1.11 5.76
N GLY A 97 -44.16 2.11 6.05
CA GLY A 97 -44.29 2.68 7.39
C GLY A 97 -43.05 3.46 7.88
N ARG A 98 -42.12 3.77 6.99
CA ARG A 98 -40.84 4.44 7.31
C ARG A 98 -40.87 5.91 6.88
N SER A 99 -40.11 6.72 7.58
CA SER A 99 -39.78 8.09 7.21
C SER A 99 -38.29 8.22 7.01
N PHE A 100 -37.83 9.41 6.58
CA PHE A 100 -36.41 9.72 6.50
C PHE A 100 -35.71 9.49 7.85
N ASP A 101 -34.69 8.66 7.87
CA ASP A 101 -33.93 8.29 9.06
C ASP A 101 -32.57 9.01 9.06
N MET A 102 -32.43 10.02 9.91
CA MET A 102 -31.20 10.80 10.04
C MET A 102 -30.01 9.94 10.54
N SER A 103 -30.26 8.85 11.25
CA SER A 103 -29.19 7.98 11.72
C SER A 103 -28.48 7.20 10.59
N LYS A 104 -29.14 7.12 9.42
CA LYS A 104 -28.62 6.51 8.20
C LYS A 104 -27.96 7.51 7.24
N TYR A 105 -27.77 8.75 7.68
CA TYR A 105 -27.19 9.78 6.84
C TYR A 105 -25.71 9.47 6.58
N VAL A 106 -25.31 9.47 5.30
CA VAL A 106 -23.97 9.11 4.87
C VAL A 106 -23.26 10.26 4.16
N ASN A 107 -21.94 10.21 4.18
CA ASN A 107 -21.07 11.15 3.49
C ASN A 107 -20.95 10.77 2.01
N SER A 108 -21.23 11.71 1.10
CA SER A 108 -21.12 11.52 -0.35
C SER A 108 -19.71 11.74 -0.91
N GLY A 109 -18.77 12.12 -0.07
CA GLY A 109 -17.39 12.36 -0.50
C GLY A 109 -16.56 11.10 -0.65
N PHE A 110 -17.06 9.97 -0.15
CA PHE A 110 -16.47 8.63 -0.37
C PHE A 110 -17.60 7.61 -0.42
N MET A 111 -17.85 7.06 -1.60
CA MET A 111 -18.84 6.02 -1.81
C MET A 111 -18.24 4.93 -2.71
N VAL A 112 -18.55 3.68 -2.42
CA VAL A 112 -18.19 2.54 -3.28
C VAL A 112 -19.46 1.82 -3.68
N PHE A 113 -19.59 1.47 -4.95
CA PHE A 113 -20.76 0.80 -5.52
C PHE A 113 -20.37 0.09 -6.82
N ASN A 114 -21.32 -0.57 -7.48
CA ASN A 114 -21.10 -1.36 -8.69
C ASN A 114 -22.20 -1.10 -9.73
N GLU A 115 -22.21 -1.88 -10.81
CA GLU A 115 -23.17 -1.79 -11.90
C GLU A 115 -24.63 -1.94 -11.47
N GLU A 116 -24.92 -2.72 -10.43
CA GLU A 116 -26.29 -2.92 -9.91
C GLU A 116 -26.90 -1.62 -9.40
N HIS A 117 -26.06 -0.63 -9.05
CA HIS A 117 -26.50 0.68 -8.56
C HIS A 117 -26.64 1.74 -9.67
N LYS A 118 -26.39 1.40 -10.93
CA LYS A 118 -26.48 2.33 -12.06
C LYS A 118 -27.85 3.00 -12.16
N GLU A 119 -28.92 2.21 -12.04
CA GLU A 119 -30.29 2.69 -12.12
C GLU A 119 -30.60 3.73 -11.03
N LEU A 120 -30.04 3.56 -9.83
CA LEU A 120 -30.14 4.55 -8.74
C LEU A 120 -29.60 5.92 -9.16
N PHE A 121 -28.44 5.96 -9.80
CA PHE A 121 -27.82 7.20 -10.25
C PHE A 121 -28.52 7.79 -11.47
N THR A 122 -28.99 6.94 -12.39
CA THR A 122 -29.74 7.36 -13.55
C THR A 122 -31.06 8.01 -13.15
N SER A 123 -31.83 7.38 -12.28
CA SER A 123 -33.08 7.93 -11.77
C SER A 123 -32.86 9.18 -10.89
N PHE A 124 -31.77 9.24 -10.15
CA PHE A 124 -31.37 10.46 -9.41
C PHE A 124 -31.08 11.63 -10.35
N LYS A 125 -30.37 11.39 -11.45
CA LYS A 125 -30.12 12.37 -12.50
C LYS A 125 -31.41 12.90 -13.10
N GLU A 126 -32.33 12.01 -13.49
CA GLU A 126 -33.64 12.39 -14.02
C GLU A 126 -34.45 13.22 -13.02
N PHE A 127 -34.47 12.81 -11.77
CA PHE A 127 -35.12 13.56 -10.71
C PHE A 127 -34.50 14.95 -10.53
N TYR A 128 -33.16 15.07 -10.53
CA TYR A 128 -32.47 16.34 -10.44
C TYR A 128 -32.83 17.27 -11.60
N ILE A 129 -32.78 16.76 -12.85
CA ILE A 129 -33.07 17.55 -14.05
C ILE A 129 -34.52 18.04 -14.04
N ASN A 130 -35.46 17.20 -13.65
CA ASN A 130 -36.87 17.54 -13.61
C ASN A 130 -37.21 18.59 -12.51
N ASN A 131 -36.38 18.68 -11.48
CA ASN A 131 -36.57 19.61 -10.35
C ASN A 131 -35.46 20.67 -10.25
N ILE A 132 -34.71 20.90 -11.31
CA ILE A 132 -33.48 21.69 -11.28
C ILE A 132 -33.69 23.13 -10.77
N ASP A 133 -34.79 23.75 -11.13
CA ASP A 133 -35.09 25.12 -10.69
C ASP A 133 -35.34 25.21 -9.17
N GLU A 134 -35.95 24.19 -8.57
CA GLU A 134 -36.13 24.11 -7.12
C GLU A 134 -34.80 23.87 -6.40
N PHE A 135 -33.96 23.01 -6.94
CA PHE A 135 -32.61 22.81 -6.42
C PHE A 135 -31.77 24.09 -6.47
N ILE A 136 -31.83 24.84 -7.58
CA ILE A 136 -31.14 26.13 -7.73
C ILE A 136 -31.63 27.15 -6.72
N LYS A 137 -32.94 27.29 -6.53
CA LYS A 137 -33.51 28.18 -5.52
C LYS A 137 -33.01 27.89 -4.10
N LEU A 138 -32.79 26.63 -3.77
CA LEU A 138 -32.26 26.26 -2.46
C LEU A 138 -30.76 26.54 -2.34
N GLN A 139 -30.00 26.33 -3.42
CA GLN A 139 -28.56 26.58 -3.43
C GLN A 139 -28.18 28.05 -3.21
N ASP A 140 -29.01 28.97 -3.63
CA ASP A 140 -28.77 30.41 -3.52
C ASP A 140 -29.20 31.00 -2.16
N LYS A 141 -29.85 30.22 -1.30
CA LYS A 141 -30.18 30.63 0.04
C LYS A 141 -28.99 30.62 0.98
N THR A 142 -28.96 31.53 1.95
CA THR A 142 -27.92 31.80 2.94
C THR A 142 -27.44 30.57 3.76
N VAL A 143 -28.11 29.44 3.68
CA VAL A 143 -27.84 28.25 4.45
C VAL A 143 -26.94 27.25 3.68
N ARG A 144 -26.11 27.70 2.74
CA ARG A 144 -25.03 26.92 2.06
C ARG A 144 -25.36 25.44 1.78
N LYS A 145 -26.53 25.15 1.23
CA LYS A 145 -27.03 23.79 0.96
C LYS A 145 -26.74 23.32 -0.46
N GLY A 146 -25.69 23.84 -1.05
CA GLY A 146 -25.34 23.58 -2.45
C GLY A 146 -24.62 22.27 -2.70
N THR A 147 -24.76 21.27 -1.84
CA THR A 147 -24.11 19.97 -2.02
C THR A 147 -25.13 18.90 -2.41
N GLU A 148 -24.70 17.95 -3.19
CA GLU A 148 -25.48 16.78 -3.59
C GLU A 148 -25.70 15.78 -2.44
N GLN A 149 -24.96 15.91 -1.34
CA GLN A 149 -24.94 14.92 -0.25
C GLN A 149 -26.34 14.69 0.35
N THR A 150 -27.05 15.75 0.73
CA THR A 150 -28.39 15.59 1.34
C THR A 150 -29.42 15.06 0.33
N PRO A 151 -29.52 15.57 -0.90
CA PRO A 151 -30.35 14.97 -1.94
C PRO A 151 -30.04 13.51 -2.21
N MET A 152 -28.77 13.12 -2.28
CA MET A 152 -28.38 11.71 -2.45
C MET A 152 -28.84 10.85 -1.27
N ASN A 153 -28.73 11.35 -0.02
CA ASN A 153 -29.25 10.66 1.16
C ASN A 153 -30.77 10.47 1.13
N TYR A 154 -31.52 11.45 0.63
CA TYR A 154 -32.95 11.28 0.38
C TYR A 154 -33.18 10.16 -0.63
N TRP A 155 -32.45 10.20 -1.76
CA TRP A 155 -32.64 9.24 -2.85
C TRP A 155 -32.28 7.81 -2.46
N LEU A 156 -31.20 7.64 -1.71
CA LEU A 156 -30.82 6.34 -1.14
C LEU A 156 -31.93 5.74 -0.27
N GLN A 157 -32.55 6.56 0.61
CA GLN A 157 -33.56 6.07 1.52
C GLN A 157 -34.91 5.86 0.82
N ILE A 158 -35.31 6.72 -0.12
CA ILE A 158 -36.52 6.58 -0.92
C ILE A 158 -36.46 5.27 -1.72
N ASN A 159 -35.33 4.97 -2.32
CA ASN A 159 -35.09 3.73 -3.08
C ASN A 159 -34.73 2.54 -2.19
N GLN A 160 -34.77 2.69 -0.87
CA GLN A 160 -34.50 1.65 0.12
C GLN A 160 -33.15 0.93 -0.08
N VAL A 161 -32.15 1.67 -0.54
CA VAL A 161 -30.79 1.13 -0.73
C VAL A 161 -30.22 0.74 0.63
N ASP A 162 -29.76 -0.49 0.73
CA ASP A 162 -29.05 -0.96 1.91
C ASP A 162 -27.58 -0.51 1.82
N VAL A 163 -27.25 0.50 2.62
CA VAL A 163 -25.91 1.09 2.62
C VAL A 163 -25.08 0.46 3.73
N ASN A 164 -24.04 -0.27 3.35
CA ASN A 164 -23.04 -0.77 4.28
C ASN A 164 -22.16 0.37 4.78
N THR A 165 -22.14 0.58 6.09
CA THR A 165 -21.34 1.63 6.75
C THR A 165 -20.18 1.07 7.57
N GLU A 166 -19.84 -0.22 7.40
CA GLU A 166 -18.95 -0.97 8.28
C GLU A 166 -17.48 -1.02 7.81
N LEU A 167 -17.10 -0.16 6.84
CA LEU A 167 -15.67 0.00 6.56
C LEU A 167 -14.88 0.29 7.84
N PRO A 168 -13.68 -0.28 8.02
CA PRO A 168 -12.85 -0.05 9.19
C PRO A 168 -12.55 1.43 9.44
N LEU A 169 -12.43 1.80 10.71
CA LEU A 169 -12.18 3.20 11.12
C LEU A 169 -11.02 3.88 10.36
N PRO A 170 -9.89 3.22 10.05
CA PRO A 170 -8.82 3.84 9.27
C PRO A 170 -9.25 4.40 7.90
N PHE A 171 -10.35 3.92 7.34
CA PHE A 171 -10.92 4.45 6.09
C PHE A 171 -11.90 5.61 6.31
N LYS A 172 -12.26 5.94 7.54
CA LYS A 172 -13.32 6.89 7.91
C LYS A 172 -12.79 8.13 8.65
N LEU A 173 -11.53 8.50 8.48
CA LEU A 173 -10.97 9.62 9.23
C LEU A 173 -11.31 10.96 8.58
N THR A 174 -11.84 11.88 9.37
CA THR A 174 -12.14 13.24 8.94
C THR A 174 -11.32 14.29 9.69
N HIS A 175 -11.04 15.41 9.05
CA HIS A 175 -10.30 16.50 9.67
C HIS A 175 -11.08 17.13 10.83
N LEU A 176 -12.39 17.28 10.68
CA LEU A 176 -13.25 17.89 11.70
C LEU A 176 -13.26 17.11 13.01
N GLN A 177 -13.48 15.80 12.93
CA GLN A 177 -13.48 14.92 14.12
C GLN A 177 -12.17 15.03 14.90
N ARG A 178 -11.07 15.17 14.18
CA ARG A 178 -9.75 15.25 14.80
C ARG A 178 -9.48 16.55 15.51
N LYS A 179 -9.91 17.67 14.91
CA LYS A 179 -9.76 18.99 15.52
C LYS A 179 -10.46 19.05 16.88
N GLU A 180 -11.59 18.39 17.01
CA GLU A 180 -12.36 18.36 18.27
C GLU A 180 -11.77 17.41 19.32
N LEU A 181 -11.22 16.27 18.86
CA LEU A 181 -10.72 15.21 19.75
C LEU A 181 -9.32 15.47 20.30
N PHE A 182 -8.43 16.11 19.54
CA PHE A 182 -6.99 16.14 19.84
C PHE A 182 -6.41 17.56 20.03
N ASN A 183 -7.22 18.59 20.06
CA ASN A 183 -6.76 19.97 20.22
C ASN A 183 -5.75 20.41 19.13
N HIS A 184 -4.89 21.41 19.40
CA HIS A 184 -4.05 22.03 18.38
C HIS A 184 -2.87 21.18 17.89
N ASN A 185 -2.43 20.19 18.67
CA ASN A 185 -1.29 19.31 18.33
C ASN A 185 -1.69 17.94 17.74
N TRP A 186 -2.97 17.77 17.44
CA TRP A 186 -3.50 16.52 16.91
C TRP A 186 -2.91 16.09 15.57
N GLN A 187 -2.24 16.98 14.86
CA GLN A 187 -1.64 16.68 13.55
C GLN A 187 -0.42 15.77 13.64
N LEU A 188 0.27 15.80 14.76
CA LEU A 188 1.53 15.07 14.95
C LEU A 188 1.46 14.12 16.13
N ASN A 189 2.07 12.96 15.99
CA ASN A 189 2.41 12.08 17.10
C ASN A 189 3.68 12.56 17.79
N GLU A 190 4.09 11.89 18.88
CA GLU A 190 5.32 12.16 19.61
C GLU A 190 6.57 12.09 18.70
N ASP A 191 6.57 11.18 17.73
CA ASP A 191 7.59 11.02 16.70
C ASP A 191 7.46 12.02 15.53
N LYS A 192 6.59 13.03 15.66
CA LYS A 192 6.28 14.04 14.65
C LYS A 192 5.60 13.51 13.38
N THR A 193 5.20 12.26 13.34
CA THR A 193 4.44 11.71 12.22
C THR A 193 3.00 12.22 12.28
N PRO A 194 2.41 12.68 11.18
CA PRO A 194 0.99 13.03 11.14
C PRO A 194 0.12 11.84 11.58
N PHE A 195 -0.77 12.08 12.53
CA PHE A 195 -1.58 11.02 13.15
C PHE A 195 -2.36 10.18 12.13
N PHE A 196 -2.97 10.78 11.12
CA PHE A 196 -3.75 10.05 10.14
C PHE A 196 -2.86 9.20 9.21
N ILE A 197 -1.58 9.57 9.02
CA ILE A 197 -0.61 8.77 8.29
C ILE A 197 -0.33 7.48 9.05
N LYS A 198 -0.21 7.56 10.37
CA LYS A 198 0.08 6.40 11.22
C LYS A 198 -1.13 5.48 11.37
N TYR A 199 -2.34 6.03 11.41
CA TYR A 199 -3.55 5.29 11.80
C TYR A 199 -4.66 5.27 10.75
N GLY A 200 -4.53 6.01 9.65
CA GLY A 200 -5.56 6.15 8.63
C GLY A 200 -5.10 5.75 7.25
N TYR A 201 -5.99 5.15 6.48
CA TYR A 201 -5.81 4.86 5.07
C TYR A 201 -6.51 5.86 4.17
N ASN A 202 -7.58 6.46 4.63
CA ASN A 202 -8.33 7.48 3.92
C ASN A 202 -8.66 8.63 4.87
N TYR A 203 -8.49 9.86 4.41
CA TYR A 203 -8.60 11.05 5.22
C TYR A 203 -9.32 12.17 4.47
N SER A 204 -10.43 12.66 5.06
CA SER A 204 -11.21 13.76 4.52
C SER A 204 -10.77 15.09 5.10
N PHE A 205 -10.49 16.06 4.23
CA PHE A 205 -10.24 17.46 4.57
C PHE A 205 -11.50 18.33 4.42
N ASN A 206 -12.68 17.72 4.33
CA ASN A 206 -13.93 18.43 4.30
C ASN A 206 -14.11 19.28 5.57
N GLY A 207 -14.86 20.38 5.46
CA GLY A 207 -15.08 21.31 6.57
C GLY A 207 -13.99 22.37 6.77
N LEU A 208 -12.83 22.25 6.12
CA LEU A 208 -11.85 23.33 6.10
C LEU A 208 -12.23 24.45 5.13
N PRO A 209 -11.93 25.73 5.46
CA PRO A 209 -12.05 26.83 4.51
C PRO A 209 -11.26 26.50 3.22
N LYS A 210 -11.86 26.82 2.06
CA LYS A 210 -11.34 26.41 0.74
C LYS A 210 -9.87 26.84 0.54
N ASP A 211 -9.53 28.05 0.93
CA ASP A 211 -8.16 28.58 0.77
C ASP A 211 -7.14 27.89 1.67
N ASN A 212 -7.54 27.43 2.86
CA ASN A 212 -6.66 26.71 3.78
C ASN A 212 -6.59 25.22 3.45
N ARG A 213 -7.63 24.64 2.86
CA ARG A 213 -7.70 23.20 2.56
C ARG A 213 -6.54 22.74 1.68
N THR A 214 -6.36 23.42 0.55
CA THR A 214 -5.29 23.07 -0.41
C THR A 214 -3.90 23.15 0.23
N ASN A 215 -3.67 24.19 1.04
CA ASN A 215 -2.41 24.36 1.75
C ASN A 215 -2.16 23.25 2.79
N ILE A 216 -3.18 22.91 3.56
CA ILE A 216 -3.09 21.83 4.57
C ILE A 216 -2.90 20.48 3.89
N MET A 217 -3.61 20.20 2.80
CA MET A 217 -3.42 18.98 2.02
C MET A 217 -1.99 18.90 1.46
N LYS A 218 -1.47 20.01 0.92
CA LYS A 218 -0.10 20.07 0.41
C LYS A 218 0.93 19.86 1.52
N GLN A 219 0.80 20.57 2.65
CA GLN A 219 1.67 20.37 3.81
C GLN A 219 1.63 18.93 4.32
N THR A 220 0.46 18.34 4.35
CA THR A 220 0.28 16.93 4.70
C THR A 220 1.02 16.00 3.73
N TRP A 221 0.91 16.27 2.45
CA TRP A 221 1.60 15.52 1.41
C TRP A 221 3.13 15.66 1.50
N ASP A 222 3.62 16.86 1.76
CA ASP A 222 5.04 17.12 1.93
C ASP A 222 5.59 16.40 3.18
N LEU A 223 4.85 16.41 4.30
CA LEU A 223 5.19 15.61 5.48
C LEU A 223 5.17 14.10 5.21
N ILE A 224 4.25 13.60 4.39
CA ILE A 224 4.25 12.20 3.96
C ILE A 224 5.53 11.89 3.20
N LYS A 225 5.92 12.72 2.25
CA LYS A 225 7.16 12.53 1.48
C LYS A 225 8.42 12.56 2.33
N GLU A 226 8.47 13.45 3.32
CA GLU A 226 9.64 13.61 4.19
C GLU A 226 9.79 12.47 5.22
N ASN A 227 8.67 11.97 5.73
CA ASN A 227 8.66 11.00 6.83
C ASN A 227 8.33 9.56 6.39
N TYR A 228 7.85 9.38 5.16
CA TYR A 228 7.56 8.07 4.59
C TYR A 228 8.45 7.85 3.36
N ASN A 229 9.45 7.04 3.54
CA ASN A 229 10.11 6.42 2.42
C ASN A 229 9.13 5.41 1.82
N HIS A 230 8.47 5.79 0.73
CA HIS A 230 7.46 4.96 0.06
C HIS A 230 7.97 3.56 -0.28
N ASP A 231 9.26 3.47 -0.57
CA ASP A 231 9.91 2.20 -0.89
C ASP A 231 10.03 1.32 0.35
N GLU A 232 10.35 1.86 1.52
CA GLU A 232 10.43 1.06 2.76
C GLU A 232 9.09 0.43 3.15
N ILE A 233 8.00 1.18 3.04
CA ILE A 233 6.65 0.65 3.31
C ILE A 233 6.27 -0.43 2.30
N LYS A 234 6.62 -0.23 1.03
CA LYS A 234 6.42 -1.24 -0.03
C LYS A 234 7.15 -2.54 0.31
N TYR A 235 8.41 -2.44 0.73
CA TYR A 235 9.22 -3.60 1.07
C TYR A 235 8.74 -4.30 2.34
N ASP A 236 8.34 -3.55 3.38
CA ASP A 236 7.72 -4.12 4.57
C ASP A 236 6.45 -4.92 4.24
N LYS A 237 5.59 -4.36 3.40
CA LYS A 237 4.36 -5.03 2.96
C LYS A 237 4.65 -6.33 2.19
N ILE A 238 5.63 -6.28 1.30
CA ILE A 238 6.06 -7.47 0.57
C ILE A 238 6.56 -8.52 1.57
N LEU A 239 7.45 -8.14 2.50
CA LEU A 239 7.98 -9.05 3.51
C LEU A 239 6.87 -9.63 4.41
N ASP A 240 5.87 -8.85 4.80
CA ASP A 240 4.75 -9.31 5.63
C ASP A 240 3.87 -10.36 4.93
N THR A 241 3.87 -10.40 3.60
CA THR A 241 3.10 -11.37 2.80
C THR A 241 3.89 -12.58 2.37
N MET A 242 5.21 -12.58 2.53
CA MET A 242 6.08 -13.67 2.09
C MET A 242 6.28 -14.74 3.16
N PRO A 243 6.54 -16.00 2.77
CA PRO A 243 6.85 -17.08 3.70
C PRO A 243 8.30 -16.99 4.20
N HIS A 244 8.64 -15.93 4.93
CA HIS A 244 9.94 -15.76 5.57
C HIS A 244 9.78 -15.57 7.09
N LYS A 245 10.87 -15.71 7.85
CA LYS A 245 10.87 -15.53 9.30
C LYS A 245 11.97 -14.54 9.71
N ASP A 246 11.59 -13.31 10.08
CA ASP A 246 12.52 -12.28 10.57
C ASP A 246 13.15 -12.62 11.93
N THR A 247 12.49 -13.48 12.70
CA THR A 247 12.88 -13.86 14.05
C THR A 247 13.51 -15.26 14.12
N ALA A 248 13.73 -15.89 12.97
CA ALA A 248 14.40 -17.20 12.95
C ALA A 248 15.87 -17.06 13.36
N LYS A 249 16.38 -18.10 14.02
CA LYS A 249 17.73 -18.12 14.60
C LYS A 249 18.83 -18.12 13.52
N TYR A 250 18.48 -18.54 12.33
CA TYR A 250 19.39 -18.77 11.20
C TYR A 250 18.76 -18.16 9.93
N THR A 251 18.68 -16.85 9.87
CA THR A 251 18.24 -16.09 8.69
C THR A 251 18.74 -14.67 8.79
N THR A 252 18.97 -14.05 7.66
CA THR A 252 19.27 -12.62 7.55
C THR A 252 18.15 -11.77 8.14
N SER A 253 18.49 -10.58 8.63
CA SER A 253 17.53 -9.67 9.24
C SER A 253 16.48 -9.15 8.24
N ARG A 254 15.41 -8.57 8.77
CA ARG A 254 14.42 -7.86 7.95
C ARG A 254 15.06 -6.69 7.19
N ASN A 255 15.93 -5.92 7.84
CA ASN A 255 16.59 -4.79 7.20
C ASN A 255 17.57 -5.21 6.10
N PHE A 256 18.25 -6.34 6.26
CA PHE A 256 19.09 -6.92 5.22
C PHE A 256 18.28 -7.23 3.95
N LYS A 257 17.15 -7.93 4.09
CA LYS A 257 16.23 -8.24 2.99
C LYS A 257 15.68 -6.98 2.33
N LYS A 258 15.30 -5.97 3.13
CA LYS A 258 14.83 -4.67 2.62
C LYS A 258 15.89 -3.95 1.81
N ASP A 259 17.13 -3.91 2.28
CA ASP A 259 18.22 -3.26 1.58
C ASP A 259 18.52 -3.95 0.24
N ILE A 260 18.42 -5.29 0.16
CA ILE A 260 18.52 -6.03 -1.11
C ILE A 260 17.35 -5.65 -2.04
N MET A 261 16.12 -5.70 -1.55
CA MET A 261 14.94 -5.30 -2.35
C MET A 261 15.10 -3.88 -2.91
N LYS A 262 15.59 -2.95 -2.11
CA LYS A 262 15.82 -1.55 -2.49
C LYS A 262 16.94 -1.44 -3.53
N THR A 263 18.04 -2.13 -3.32
CA THR A 263 19.22 -2.09 -4.21
C THR A 263 18.90 -2.65 -5.60
N PHE A 264 18.11 -3.72 -5.66
CA PHE A 264 17.76 -4.41 -6.90
C PHE A 264 16.35 -4.09 -7.42
N SER A 265 15.72 -3.01 -7.01
CA SER A 265 14.37 -2.61 -7.42
C SER A 265 14.30 -1.90 -8.79
N GLY A 266 15.43 -1.48 -9.36
CA GLY A 266 15.48 -0.76 -10.62
C GLY A 266 15.25 -1.62 -11.86
N ASP A 267 14.78 -1.01 -12.96
CA ASP A 267 14.50 -1.72 -14.22
C ASP A 267 15.71 -2.47 -14.78
N LYS A 268 16.93 -2.00 -14.55
CA LYS A 268 18.17 -2.65 -14.96
C LYS A 268 18.41 -4.00 -14.28
N PHE A 269 17.72 -4.30 -13.19
CA PHE A 269 17.90 -5.52 -12.41
C PHE A 269 16.80 -6.58 -12.62
N LYS A 270 15.72 -6.25 -13.33
CA LYS A 270 14.54 -7.13 -13.50
C LYS A 270 14.85 -8.47 -14.15
N ASP A 271 15.87 -8.50 -15.00
CA ASP A 271 16.24 -9.69 -15.76
C ASP A 271 17.37 -10.50 -15.11
N LEU A 272 17.90 -10.05 -13.96
CA LEU A 272 18.99 -10.70 -13.29
C LEU A 272 18.58 -12.06 -12.69
N THR A 273 19.50 -12.98 -12.72
CA THR A 273 19.44 -14.29 -12.09
C THR A 273 20.30 -14.30 -10.83
N MET A 274 19.90 -15.05 -9.81
CA MET A 274 20.58 -15.09 -8.53
C MET A 274 20.83 -16.51 -8.05
N MET A 275 21.95 -16.72 -7.36
CA MET A 275 22.23 -17.93 -6.59
C MET A 275 22.47 -17.58 -5.13
N GLU A 276 21.85 -18.31 -4.22
CA GLU A 276 22.08 -18.22 -2.78
C GLU A 276 22.82 -19.47 -2.32
N ILE A 277 24.06 -19.29 -1.88
CA ILE A 277 24.93 -20.37 -1.35
C ILE A 277 24.67 -20.44 0.16
N GLY A 278 24.10 -21.55 0.63
CA GLY A 278 23.65 -21.72 2.01
C GLY A 278 22.19 -21.28 2.20
N SER A 279 21.30 -21.74 1.33
CA SER A 279 19.89 -21.33 1.36
C SER A 279 19.10 -21.85 2.57
N CYS A 280 19.65 -22.82 3.33
CA CYS A 280 19.00 -23.41 4.49
C CYS A 280 17.53 -23.77 4.18
N GLN A 281 16.58 -23.36 5.00
CA GLN A 281 15.14 -23.60 4.80
C GLN A 281 14.46 -22.59 3.86
N GLY A 282 15.19 -21.84 3.04
CA GLY A 282 14.66 -20.97 2.00
C GLY A 282 13.96 -19.69 2.52
N ASN A 283 14.26 -19.22 3.74
CA ASN A 283 13.63 -18.00 4.28
C ASN A 283 14.01 -16.75 3.49
N SER A 284 15.29 -16.61 3.15
CA SER A 284 15.80 -15.52 2.32
C SER A 284 15.51 -15.78 0.83
N THR A 285 15.65 -17.02 0.38
CA THR A 285 15.37 -17.46 -1.00
C THR A 285 13.95 -17.08 -1.44
N ALA A 286 12.95 -17.27 -0.56
CA ALA A 286 11.56 -16.88 -0.82
C ALA A 286 11.42 -15.36 -1.08
N VAL A 287 12.20 -14.54 -0.41
CA VAL A 287 12.23 -13.07 -0.66
C VAL A 287 12.86 -12.78 -2.01
N TYR A 288 14.00 -13.41 -2.30
CA TYR A 288 14.73 -13.20 -3.55
C TYR A 288 13.95 -13.65 -4.78
N GLY A 289 13.13 -14.70 -4.67
CA GLY A 289 12.22 -15.13 -5.72
C GLY A 289 11.20 -14.06 -6.18
N ASN A 290 10.99 -13.03 -5.37
CA ASN A 290 10.13 -11.89 -5.76
C ASN A 290 10.90 -10.69 -6.32
N ILE A 291 12.24 -10.77 -6.37
CA ILE A 291 13.11 -9.69 -6.84
C ILE A 291 13.74 -10.08 -8.18
N PHE A 292 14.27 -11.29 -8.26
CA PHE A 292 15.07 -11.77 -9.38
C PHE A 292 14.23 -12.61 -10.35
N LYS A 293 14.62 -12.60 -11.62
CA LYS A 293 13.99 -13.39 -12.68
C LYS A 293 14.01 -14.89 -12.41
N LYS A 294 15.12 -15.37 -11.87
CA LYS A 294 15.32 -16.78 -11.47
C LYS A 294 16.24 -16.81 -10.25
N VAL A 295 15.93 -17.67 -9.29
CA VAL A 295 16.73 -17.87 -8.08
C VAL A 295 17.07 -19.34 -7.92
N TYR A 296 18.32 -19.62 -7.62
CA TYR A 296 18.83 -20.93 -7.27
C TYR A 296 19.29 -20.95 -5.82
N GLY A 297 18.71 -21.79 -4.98
CA GLY A 297 19.18 -22.04 -3.61
C GLY A 297 20.09 -23.26 -3.58
N VAL A 298 21.34 -23.09 -3.11
CA VAL A 298 22.28 -24.19 -2.93
C VAL A 298 22.34 -24.57 -1.46
N GLU A 299 22.06 -25.82 -1.14
CA GLU A 299 22.04 -26.35 0.21
C GLU A 299 22.48 -27.83 0.19
N LYS A 300 23.23 -28.27 1.21
CA LYS A 300 23.71 -29.65 1.31
C LYS A 300 22.78 -30.59 2.05
N ASP A 301 21.97 -30.06 2.93
CA ASP A 301 21.07 -30.83 3.79
C ASP A 301 19.73 -31.05 3.08
N GLU A 302 19.40 -32.30 2.75
CA GLU A 302 18.18 -32.67 2.04
C GLU A 302 16.91 -32.25 2.78
N TRP A 303 16.89 -32.33 4.12
CA TRP A 303 15.74 -31.93 4.90
C TRP A 303 15.49 -30.42 4.82
N ASN A 304 16.57 -29.61 4.83
CA ASN A 304 16.45 -28.17 4.63
C ASN A 304 15.90 -27.84 3.24
N ILE A 305 16.33 -28.57 2.20
CA ILE A 305 15.82 -28.40 0.84
C ILE A 305 14.32 -28.72 0.79
N GLU A 306 13.88 -29.84 1.36
CA GLU A 306 12.45 -30.17 1.42
C GLU A 306 11.61 -29.05 2.08
N GLN A 307 12.11 -28.46 3.18
CA GLN A 307 11.44 -27.35 3.84
C GLN A 307 11.43 -26.09 2.97
N ALA A 308 12.51 -25.82 2.25
CA ALA A 308 12.62 -24.68 1.35
C ALA A 308 11.71 -24.83 0.12
N GLU A 309 11.60 -26.00 -0.47
CA GLU A 309 10.69 -26.32 -1.58
C GLU A 309 9.22 -26.14 -1.18
N ILE A 310 8.82 -26.61 0.02
CA ILE A 310 7.48 -26.40 0.55
C ILE A 310 7.19 -24.90 0.68
N LYS A 311 8.13 -24.13 1.21
CA LYS A 311 8.00 -22.69 1.43
C LYS A 311 7.91 -21.91 0.12
N CYS A 312 8.67 -22.31 -0.90
CA CYS A 312 8.71 -21.68 -2.21
C CYS A 312 7.78 -22.34 -3.25
N SER A 313 6.88 -23.25 -2.83
CA SER A 313 6.03 -24.05 -3.72
C SER A 313 5.17 -23.26 -4.70
N ASN A 314 4.84 -22.01 -4.38
CA ASN A 314 4.08 -21.10 -5.23
C ASN A 314 4.96 -20.23 -6.16
N MET A 315 6.29 -20.46 -6.18
CA MET A 315 7.26 -19.67 -6.93
C MET A 315 7.86 -20.50 -8.08
N ASN A 316 7.42 -20.24 -9.30
CA ASN A 316 7.87 -20.98 -10.49
C ASN A 316 9.32 -20.62 -10.91
N ASN A 317 9.89 -19.57 -10.31
CA ASN A 317 11.22 -19.06 -10.62
C ASN A 317 12.26 -19.40 -9.56
N VAL A 318 11.94 -20.22 -8.56
CA VAL A 318 12.88 -20.68 -7.52
C VAL A 318 13.16 -22.17 -7.74
N GLU A 319 14.44 -22.55 -7.63
CA GLU A 319 14.92 -23.93 -7.78
C GLU A 319 16.01 -24.21 -6.73
N PHE A 320 16.03 -25.42 -6.17
CA PHE A 320 17.03 -25.81 -5.19
C PHE A 320 18.00 -26.85 -5.76
N ILE A 321 19.27 -26.71 -5.41
CA ILE A 321 20.36 -27.58 -5.83
C ILE A 321 20.96 -28.20 -4.58
N ASN A 322 20.92 -29.55 -4.48
CA ASN A 322 21.57 -30.27 -3.41
C ASN A 322 23.07 -30.38 -3.69
N MET A 323 23.89 -29.67 -2.90
CA MET A 323 25.33 -29.62 -3.09
C MET A 323 26.03 -29.19 -1.80
N ASP A 324 27.09 -29.92 -1.41
CA ASP A 324 28.04 -29.43 -0.42
C ASP A 324 29.17 -28.67 -1.13
N VAL A 325 29.13 -27.35 -1.04
CA VAL A 325 30.06 -26.43 -1.72
C VAL A 325 31.53 -26.59 -1.29
N TYR A 326 31.77 -27.27 -0.20
CA TYR A 326 33.14 -27.54 0.32
C TYR A 326 33.69 -28.91 -0.04
N SER A 327 32.84 -29.88 -0.39
CA SER A 327 33.25 -31.25 -0.70
C SER A 327 33.20 -31.57 -2.20
N GLU A 328 32.47 -30.77 -2.98
CA GLU A 328 32.27 -31.03 -4.41
C GLU A 328 32.99 -29.98 -5.29
N GLU A 329 33.49 -30.47 -6.44
CA GLU A 329 34.07 -29.59 -7.46
C GLU A 329 32.92 -28.89 -8.23
N TRP A 330 32.80 -27.60 -8.14
CA TRP A 330 31.74 -26.79 -8.77
C TRP A 330 31.60 -27.00 -10.27
N MET A 331 32.76 -27.19 -10.95
CA MET A 331 32.79 -27.47 -12.39
C MET A 331 32.16 -28.84 -12.76
N SER A 332 32.19 -29.82 -11.86
CA SER A 332 31.60 -31.13 -12.10
C SER A 332 30.09 -31.15 -11.92
N VAL A 333 29.56 -30.25 -11.08
CA VAL A 333 28.10 -30.08 -10.85
C VAL A 333 27.42 -29.24 -11.95
N ASN A 334 28.20 -28.45 -12.71
CA ASN A 334 27.73 -27.60 -13.79
C ASN A 334 26.64 -26.65 -13.31
N LEU A 335 26.92 -25.86 -12.28
CA LEU A 335 26.01 -24.85 -11.76
C LEU A 335 25.62 -23.86 -12.87
N PRO A 336 24.34 -23.36 -12.89
CA PRO A 336 23.92 -22.36 -13.85
C PRO A 336 24.68 -21.04 -13.63
N GLN A 337 25.03 -20.36 -14.73
CA GLN A 337 25.60 -19.01 -14.64
C GLN A 337 24.53 -18.02 -14.11
N VAL A 338 24.94 -17.15 -13.22
CA VAL A 338 24.07 -16.15 -12.59
C VAL A 338 24.77 -14.78 -12.49
N ASP A 339 23.96 -13.74 -12.38
CA ASP A 339 24.42 -12.34 -12.32
C ASP A 339 24.72 -11.90 -10.87
N VAL A 340 24.05 -12.50 -9.91
CA VAL A 340 24.14 -12.17 -8.48
C VAL A 340 24.36 -13.42 -7.66
N VAL A 341 25.33 -13.42 -6.75
CA VAL A 341 25.57 -14.52 -5.83
C VAL A 341 25.51 -14.02 -4.38
N MET A 342 24.64 -14.61 -3.59
CA MET A 342 24.61 -14.44 -2.13
C MET A 342 25.44 -15.55 -1.48
N ILE A 343 26.33 -15.17 -0.58
CA ILE A 343 27.16 -16.10 0.20
C ILE A 343 26.73 -16.03 1.67
N ASP A 344 26.12 -17.11 2.15
CA ASP A 344 25.64 -17.32 3.52
C ASP A 344 25.80 -18.80 3.97
N ALA A 345 26.94 -19.42 3.66
CA ALA A 345 27.16 -20.84 3.97
C ALA A 345 28.07 -21.06 5.18
N GLY A 346 29.35 -20.88 5.06
CA GLY A 346 30.31 -21.12 6.13
C GLY A 346 30.79 -19.86 6.81
N HIS A 347 30.96 -19.92 8.14
CA HIS A 347 31.28 -18.77 8.97
C HIS A 347 32.69 -18.80 9.55
N THR A 348 33.64 -19.47 8.89
CA THR A 348 35.07 -19.41 9.22
C THR A 348 35.81 -18.62 8.16
N TYR A 349 36.99 -18.09 8.53
CA TYR A 349 37.86 -17.38 7.59
C TYR A 349 38.14 -18.23 6.30
N GLU A 350 38.46 -19.52 6.46
CA GLU A 350 38.78 -20.41 5.34
C GLU A 350 37.56 -20.64 4.43
N HIS A 351 36.40 -20.83 5.01
CA HIS A 351 35.14 -21.00 4.23
C HIS A 351 34.80 -19.74 3.45
N VAL A 352 34.79 -18.58 4.08
CA VAL A 352 34.45 -17.30 3.43
C VAL A 352 35.44 -16.97 2.32
N LYS A 353 36.75 -17.19 2.56
CA LYS A 353 37.78 -17.01 1.55
C LYS A 353 37.58 -17.95 0.36
N HIS A 354 37.38 -19.25 0.64
CA HIS A 354 37.08 -20.24 -0.37
C HIS A 354 35.88 -19.86 -1.22
N ASP A 355 34.78 -19.45 -0.59
CA ASP A 355 33.52 -19.11 -1.28
C ASP A 355 33.68 -17.90 -2.19
N ILE A 356 34.35 -16.83 -1.72
CA ILE A 356 34.67 -15.68 -2.56
C ILE A 356 35.53 -16.06 -3.76
N GLU A 357 36.61 -16.81 -3.53
CA GLU A 357 37.54 -17.26 -4.60
C GLU A 357 36.81 -18.14 -5.62
N LYS A 358 35.97 -19.08 -5.17
CA LYS A 358 35.17 -19.94 -6.06
C LYS A 358 34.15 -19.14 -6.88
N VAL A 359 33.43 -18.24 -6.25
CA VAL A 359 32.41 -17.40 -6.93
C VAL A 359 33.07 -16.55 -8.01
N VAL A 360 34.15 -15.85 -7.70
CA VAL A 360 34.88 -15.00 -8.66
C VAL A 360 35.46 -15.81 -9.82
N ASN A 361 35.91 -17.03 -9.58
CA ASN A 361 36.50 -17.87 -10.62
C ASN A 361 35.46 -18.62 -11.46
N TYR A 362 34.26 -18.86 -10.92
CA TYR A 362 33.22 -19.66 -11.59
C TYR A 362 32.24 -18.82 -12.40
N PHE A 363 31.83 -17.69 -11.88
CA PHE A 363 30.82 -16.81 -12.50
C PHE A 363 31.48 -15.64 -13.25
N ASP A 364 30.82 -15.16 -14.29
CA ASP A 364 31.34 -14.04 -15.09
C ASP A 364 30.97 -12.69 -14.44
N ASN A 365 31.94 -12.13 -13.74
CA ASN A 365 31.82 -10.82 -13.04
C ASN A 365 30.55 -10.66 -12.20
N PRO A 366 30.26 -11.55 -11.24
CA PRO A 366 29.04 -11.51 -10.47
C PRO A 366 29.01 -10.35 -9.46
N ILE A 367 27.83 -9.81 -9.21
CA ILE A 367 27.59 -9.02 -8.00
C ILE A 367 27.53 -9.99 -6.83
N ILE A 368 28.32 -9.76 -5.78
CA ILE A 368 28.37 -10.67 -4.63
C ILE A 368 27.76 -9.99 -3.41
N ILE A 369 26.80 -10.67 -2.76
CA ILE A 369 26.20 -10.25 -1.51
C ILE A 369 26.78 -11.12 -0.41
N MET A 370 27.41 -10.50 0.59
CA MET A 370 27.99 -11.21 1.74
C MET A 370 27.11 -10.98 2.97
N ASP A 371 26.67 -12.07 3.61
CA ASP A 371 26.12 -11.99 4.97
C ASP A 371 27.23 -11.97 6.03
N ASP A 372 26.83 -11.72 7.27
CA ASP A 372 27.70 -11.82 8.46
C ASP A 372 28.96 -10.92 8.47
N TYR A 373 29.01 -9.88 7.63
CA TYR A 373 30.16 -8.95 7.64
C TYR A 373 30.38 -8.32 9.02
N GLY A 374 29.30 -7.99 9.73
CA GLY A 374 29.31 -7.44 11.08
C GLY A 374 29.28 -8.46 12.21
N ASN A 375 29.38 -9.75 11.90
CA ASN A 375 29.35 -10.83 12.88
C ASN A 375 30.45 -10.64 13.95
N PRO A 376 30.19 -10.93 15.25
CA PRO A 376 31.23 -10.91 16.28
C PRO A 376 32.39 -11.84 15.99
N ASN A 377 32.21 -12.86 15.15
CA ASN A 377 33.35 -13.61 14.60
C ASN A 377 34.08 -12.76 13.56
N VAL A 378 35.07 -12.02 14.01
CA VAL A 378 35.86 -11.07 13.18
C VAL A 378 36.60 -11.72 12.01
N GLU A 379 36.71 -13.07 11.95
CA GLU A 379 37.38 -13.77 10.90
C GLU A 379 36.63 -13.68 9.55
N ILE A 380 35.29 -13.62 9.58
CA ILE A 380 34.46 -13.44 8.39
C ILE A 380 34.82 -12.10 7.73
N LYS A 381 34.70 -11.01 8.50
CA LYS A 381 35.08 -9.67 8.05
C LYS A 381 36.49 -9.61 7.53
N LYS A 382 37.44 -10.26 8.21
CA LYS A 382 38.85 -10.32 7.81
C LYS A 382 39.00 -10.91 6.42
N ALA A 383 38.35 -12.04 6.13
CA ALA A 383 38.45 -12.71 4.81
C ALA A 383 37.88 -11.80 3.71
N ILE A 384 36.75 -11.11 3.97
CA ILE A 384 36.13 -10.18 3.02
C ILE A 384 37.04 -8.96 2.78
N ASP A 385 37.56 -8.35 3.84
CA ASP A 385 38.45 -7.19 3.75
C ASP A 385 39.77 -7.53 3.02
N GLU A 386 40.31 -8.74 3.18
CA GLU A 386 41.48 -9.21 2.44
C GLU A 386 41.17 -9.38 0.94
N ALA A 387 40.01 -9.92 0.57
CA ALA A 387 39.60 -10.03 -0.82
C ALA A 387 39.45 -8.62 -1.48
N ILE A 388 38.91 -7.64 -0.75
CA ILE A 388 38.83 -6.25 -1.20
C ILE A 388 40.24 -5.65 -1.36
N ASN A 389 41.11 -5.79 -0.35
CA ASN A 389 42.45 -5.19 -0.33
C ASN A 389 43.38 -5.82 -1.38
N SER A 390 43.18 -7.07 -1.73
CA SER A 390 43.94 -7.73 -2.80
C SER A 390 43.45 -7.35 -4.21
N GLY A 391 42.32 -6.67 -4.32
CA GLY A 391 41.71 -6.30 -5.60
C GLY A 391 40.99 -7.49 -6.27
N LEU A 392 40.75 -8.60 -5.54
CA LEU A 392 39.95 -9.72 -6.05
C LEU A 392 38.51 -9.33 -6.29
N VAL A 393 37.96 -8.46 -5.44
CA VAL A 393 36.60 -7.88 -5.53
C VAL A 393 36.63 -6.38 -5.24
N THR A 394 35.65 -5.64 -5.74
CA THR A 394 35.48 -4.22 -5.43
C THR A 394 34.48 -4.02 -4.30
N LYS A 395 34.76 -3.04 -3.42
CA LYS A 395 33.90 -2.73 -2.30
C LYS A 395 32.67 -1.94 -2.77
N GLY A 396 31.48 -2.41 -2.42
CA GLY A 396 30.20 -1.74 -2.64
C GLY A 396 29.53 -1.29 -1.32
N PRO A 397 28.19 -1.09 -1.34
CA PRO A 397 27.45 -0.59 -0.19
C PRO A 397 27.32 -1.65 0.91
N HIS A 398 27.29 -1.18 2.15
CA HIS A 398 26.92 -1.99 3.31
C HIS A 398 25.40 -2.09 3.42
N ILE A 399 24.88 -3.24 3.86
CA ILE A 399 23.45 -3.54 3.99
C ILE A 399 23.12 -4.17 5.33
N GLY A 400 21.83 -4.21 5.66
CA GLY A 400 21.30 -4.86 6.85
C GLY A 400 21.39 -4.01 8.12
N GLU A 401 21.43 -4.67 9.27
CA GLU A 401 21.43 -4.05 10.57
C GLU A 401 22.75 -3.31 10.87
N VAL A 402 22.68 -2.36 11.79
CA VAL A 402 23.85 -1.54 12.20
C VAL A 402 24.61 -2.18 13.36
N SER A 403 25.84 -1.72 13.60
CA SER A 403 26.61 -2.07 14.78
C SER A 403 25.79 -1.89 16.07
N GLY A 404 25.90 -2.85 16.97
CA GLY A 404 25.14 -2.90 18.22
C GLY A 404 23.78 -3.59 18.12
N PHE A 405 23.31 -3.95 16.94
CA PHE A 405 22.10 -4.76 16.77
C PHE A 405 22.28 -6.15 17.38
N LYS A 406 21.28 -6.65 18.11
CA LYS A 406 21.26 -7.98 18.68
C LYS A 406 20.41 -8.92 17.85
N THR A 407 21.03 -9.92 17.26
CA THR A 407 20.36 -10.94 16.45
C THR A 407 19.43 -11.83 17.27
N ALA A 408 18.55 -12.56 16.62
CA ALA A 408 17.70 -13.57 17.26
C ALA A 408 18.52 -14.72 17.89
N ALA A 409 19.73 -14.96 17.41
CA ALA A 409 20.69 -15.92 17.99
C ALA A 409 21.38 -15.38 19.26
N GLY A 410 21.18 -14.10 19.59
CA GLY A 410 21.75 -13.43 20.76
C GLY A 410 23.11 -12.77 20.52
N TRP A 411 23.61 -12.75 19.29
CA TRP A 411 24.87 -12.09 18.93
C TRP A 411 24.67 -10.58 18.81
N VAL A 412 25.73 -9.81 19.05
CA VAL A 412 25.74 -8.35 18.86
C VAL A 412 26.65 -8.04 17.67
N MET A 413 26.10 -7.39 16.66
CA MET A 413 26.85 -6.99 15.48
C MET A 413 27.95 -5.97 15.83
N ASN A 414 29.17 -6.18 15.35
CA ASN A 414 30.31 -5.29 15.50
C ASN A 414 30.38 -4.22 14.39
N ASP A 415 29.74 -4.49 13.26
CA ASP A 415 29.65 -3.61 12.07
C ASP A 415 28.28 -3.79 11.41
N ARG A 416 28.11 -3.30 10.17
CA ARG A 416 26.93 -3.60 9.36
C ARG A 416 26.80 -5.09 9.10
N GLU A 417 25.56 -5.61 9.08
CA GLU A 417 25.25 -7.03 8.94
C GLU A 417 25.90 -7.63 7.69
N GLY A 418 25.79 -6.97 6.55
CA GLY A 418 26.36 -7.44 5.31
C GLY A 418 26.93 -6.37 4.41
N ILE A 419 27.49 -6.79 3.29
CA ILE A 419 28.11 -5.93 2.28
C ILE A 419 27.86 -6.48 0.87
N ILE A 420 27.67 -5.59 -0.09
CA ILE A 420 27.63 -5.94 -1.51
C ILE A 420 28.99 -5.64 -2.13
N LEU A 421 29.51 -6.56 -2.93
CA LEU A 421 30.77 -6.46 -3.62
C LEU A 421 30.53 -6.45 -5.13
N ASN A 422 31.45 -5.89 -5.92
CA ASN A 422 31.37 -5.75 -7.38
C ASN A 422 30.07 -5.05 -7.85
N TYR A 423 29.57 -4.11 -7.06
CA TYR A 423 28.37 -3.34 -7.38
C TYR A 423 28.76 -2.00 -8.01
N GLU A 424 28.53 -1.87 -9.34
CA GLU A 424 28.77 -0.65 -10.13
C GLU A 424 27.46 0.07 -10.50
#